data_fdbd78d8ddae6f67903d6e8697f87e86
#
_entry.id   fdbd78d8ddae6f67903d6e8697f87e86
#
_cell.length_a   1.000
_cell.length_b   1.000
_cell.length_c   1.000
_cell.angle_alpha   90.00
_cell.angle_beta   90.00
_cell.angle_gamma   90.00
#
_symmetry.space_group_name_H-M   'P 1'
#
loop_
_entity.id
_entity.type
_entity.pdbx_description
1 polymer ?
#
loop_
_entity_poly.entity_id
_entity_poly.type
_entity_poly.pdbx_seq_one_letter_code
_entity_poly.pdbx_strand_id
1 'polypeptide(L)'
;MILRLFSPLPLWQNNGLAILRIVTGLLMTYHGLEIFDRSKMLPYMDWDVIKSLPAPETMLYIGKGLELFSGICFVLGFLTRIAALIRAIDMLFICFKIGEGRFYYQDQHPFLFAMIALVFFFTGPVKWCLDKVLFEKR
;
A
#
# COMPACT_ATOMS: atom_id res chain seq x y z
N MET A 1 5.35 33.77 7.00
CA MET A 1 5.55 32.30 7.06
C MET A 1 4.84 31.68 8.27
N ILE A 2 5.01 32.21 9.48
CA ILE A 2 4.42 31.69 10.73
C ILE A 2 2.89 31.64 10.67
N LEU A 3 2.22 32.67 10.17
CA LEU A 3 0.76 32.74 10.05
C LEU A 3 0.15 31.63 9.14
N ARG A 4 0.93 31.08 8.21
CA ARG A 4 0.45 29.98 7.36
C ARG A 4 0.37 28.65 8.10
N LEU A 5 1.14 28.45 9.16
CA LEU A 5 1.10 27.22 9.98
C LEU A 5 -0.20 27.12 10.77
N PHE A 6 -0.85 28.25 11.09
CA PHE A 6 -2.12 28.29 11.79
C PHE A 6 -3.32 28.48 10.85
N SER A 7 -3.07 28.53 9.55
CA SER A 7 -4.14 28.64 8.56
C SER A 7 -4.79 27.28 8.30
N PRO A 8 -6.12 27.19 8.18
CA PRO A 8 -6.82 25.98 7.78
C PRO A 8 -6.60 25.62 6.30
N LEU A 9 -5.94 26.48 5.54
CA LEU A 9 -5.65 26.24 4.12
C LEU A 9 -4.53 25.21 3.96
N PRO A 10 -4.64 24.30 2.98
CA PRO A 10 -3.64 23.28 2.78
C PRO A 10 -2.27 23.88 2.39
N LEU A 11 -1.23 23.37 3.05
CA LEU A 11 0.16 23.69 2.74
C LEU A 11 0.75 22.57 1.86
N TRP A 12 1.24 22.92 0.68
CA TRP A 12 1.97 21.99 -0.19
C TRP A 12 1.22 20.69 -0.49
N GLN A 13 -0.10 20.67 -0.39
CA GLN A 13 -0.94 19.49 -0.42
C GLN A 13 -0.55 18.51 -1.55
N ASN A 14 -0.46 19.01 -2.78
CA ASN A 14 -0.21 18.15 -3.93
C ASN A 14 1.20 17.55 -3.93
N ASN A 15 2.21 18.29 -3.48
CA ASN A 15 3.58 17.78 -3.39
C ASN A 15 3.73 16.83 -2.20
N GLY A 16 3.17 17.19 -1.04
CA GLY A 16 3.20 16.36 0.16
C GLY A 16 2.53 15.01 -0.07
N LEU A 17 1.35 15.00 -0.68
CA LEU A 17 0.67 13.76 -1.05
C LEU A 17 1.45 12.94 -2.09
N ALA A 18 2.06 13.60 -3.09
CA ALA A 18 2.89 12.89 -4.07
C ALA A 18 4.11 12.22 -3.42
N ILE A 19 4.78 12.90 -2.50
CA ILE A 19 5.90 12.33 -1.74
C ILE A 19 5.41 11.14 -0.89
N LEU A 20 4.32 11.31 -0.14
CA LEU A 20 3.75 10.24 0.67
C LEU A 20 3.41 9.01 -0.18
N ARG A 21 2.81 9.20 -1.36
CA ARG A 21 2.51 8.13 -2.31
C ARG A 21 3.77 7.39 -2.75
N ILE A 22 4.80 8.13 -3.16
CA ILE A 22 6.05 7.54 -3.65
C ILE A 22 6.74 6.76 -2.52
N VAL A 23 6.87 7.34 -1.33
CA VAL A 23 7.51 6.68 -0.18
C VAL A 23 6.73 5.42 0.21
N THR A 24 5.42 5.51 0.31
CA THR A 24 4.56 4.34 0.59
C THR A 24 4.74 3.27 -0.49
N GLY A 25 4.78 3.66 -1.77
CA GLY A 25 5.02 2.77 -2.88
C GLY A 25 6.38 2.06 -2.81
N LEU A 26 7.44 2.79 -2.47
CA LEU A 26 8.79 2.23 -2.31
C LEU A 26 8.85 1.20 -1.17
N LEU A 27 8.28 1.51 -0.01
CA LEU A 27 8.23 0.60 1.12
C LEU A 27 7.50 -0.70 0.77
N MET A 28 6.38 -0.59 0.08
CA MET A 28 5.60 -1.76 -0.31
C MET A 28 6.25 -2.54 -1.45
N THR A 29 6.90 -1.87 -2.40
CA THR A 29 7.71 -2.55 -3.42
C THR A 29 8.83 -3.35 -2.76
N TYR A 30 9.50 -2.79 -1.74
CA TYR A 30 10.54 -3.49 -0.99
C TYR A 30 10.00 -4.78 -0.36
N HIS A 31 8.84 -4.72 0.31
CA HIS A 31 8.20 -5.91 0.87
C HIS A 31 7.73 -6.90 -0.21
N GLY A 32 7.19 -6.41 -1.31
CA GLY A 32 6.75 -7.24 -2.42
C GLY A 32 7.89 -7.96 -3.14
N LEU A 33 9.11 -7.38 -3.16
CA LEU A 33 10.30 -8.01 -3.75
C LEU A 33 10.74 -9.28 -3.02
N GLU A 34 10.26 -9.51 -1.79
CA GLU A 34 10.48 -10.77 -1.06
C GLU A 34 9.95 -11.99 -1.81
N ILE A 35 9.00 -11.81 -2.75
CA ILE A 35 8.47 -12.87 -3.61
C ILE A 35 9.58 -13.60 -4.40
N PHE A 36 10.69 -12.94 -4.67
CA PHE A 36 11.84 -13.50 -5.41
C PHE A 36 12.89 -14.13 -4.49
N ASP A 37 12.74 -13.98 -3.18
CA ASP A 37 13.67 -14.48 -2.19
C ASP A 37 13.03 -15.63 -1.38
N ARG A 38 13.35 -16.85 -1.79
CA ARG A 38 12.81 -18.06 -1.14
C ARG A 38 13.15 -18.12 0.36
N SER A 39 14.31 -17.59 0.76
CA SER A 39 14.73 -17.59 2.15
C SER A 39 13.84 -16.73 3.03
N LYS A 40 13.25 -15.68 2.47
CA LYS A 40 12.28 -14.81 3.14
C LYS A 40 10.85 -15.34 3.07
N MET A 41 10.52 -16.06 2.00
CA MET A 41 9.17 -16.64 1.82
C MET A 41 8.93 -17.86 2.72
N LEU A 42 9.94 -18.71 2.94
CA LEU A 42 9.81 -19.93 3.76
C LEU A 42 9.31 -19.67 5.18
N PRO A 43 9.83 -18.67 5.95
CA PRO A 43 9.32 -18.40 7.29
C PRO A 43 7.82 -18.06 7.34
N TYR A 44 7.31 -17.36 6.32
CA TYR A 44 5.87 -17.07 6.25
C TYR A 44 5.03 -18.32 6.06
N MET A 45 5.53 -19.32 5.31
CA MET A 45 4.83 -20.59 5.09
C MET A 45 4.73 -21.43 6.38
N ASP A 46 5.60 -21.18 7.36
CA ASP A 46 5.58 -21.88 8.64
C ASP A 46 4.56 -21.33 9.63
N TRP A 47 3.97 -20.19 9.36
CA TRP A 47 2.93 -19.63 10.22
C TRP A 47 1.65 -20.46 10.18
N ASP A 48 1.14 -20.82 11.36
CA ASP A 48 -0.06 -21.68 11.47
C ASP A 48 -1.27 -21.09 10.76
N VAL A 49 -1.41 -19.76 10.79
CA VAL A 49 -2.49 -19.07 10.11
C VAL A 49 -2.38 -19.20 8.58
N ILE A 50 -1.17 -19.15 8.04
CA ILE A 50 -0.94 -19.35 6.59
C ILE A 50 -1.23 -20.81 6.23
N LYS A 51 -0.75 -21.78 7.03
CA LYS A 51 -1.01 -23.22 6.82
C LYS A 51 -2.51 -23.55 6.84
N SER A 52 -3.31 -22.78 7.55
CA SER A 52 -4.76 -22.98 7.61
C SER A 52 -5.53 -22.45 6.39
N LEU A 53 -4.88 -21.67 5.51
CA LEU A 53 -5.50 -21.12 4.32
C LEU A 53 -5.67 -22.20 3.23
N PRO A 54 -6.72 -22.13 2.41
CA PRO A 54 -6.82 -22.97 1.22
C PRO A 54 -5.68 -22.61 0.25
N ALA A 55 -4.85 -23.61 -0.14
CA ALA A 55 -3.67 -23.41 -0.98
C ALA A 55 -2.67 -22.35 -0.40
N PRO A 56 -2.05 -22.64 0.76
CA PRO A 56 -1.25 -21.65 1.52
C PRO A 56 -0.16 -20.99 0.71
N GLU A 57 0.63 -21.76 -0.02
CA GLU A 57 1.72 -21.27 -0.86
C GLU A 57 1.20 -20.32 -1.94
N THR A 58 0.15 -20.70 -2.66
CA THR A 58 -0.43 -19.89 -3.72
C THR A 58 -0.97 -18.57 -3.16
N MET A 59 -1.68 -18.60 -2.05
CA MET A 59 -2.23 -17.38 -1.43
C MET A 59 -1.13 -16.43 -0.94
N LEU A 60 -0.06 -16.98 -0.38
CA LEU A 60 1.09 -16.18 0.05
C LEU A 60 1.76 -15.48 -1.16
N TYR A 61 1.99 -16.22 -2.25
CA TYR A 61 2.57 -15.62 -3.47
C TYR A 61 1.64 -14.59 -4.12
N ILE A 62 0.33 -14.81 -4.10
CA ILE A 62 -0.65 -13.82 -4.58
C ILE A 62 -0.56 -12.54 -3.72
N GLY A 63 -0.58 -12.65 -2.40
CA GLY A 63 -0.45 -11.50 -1.50
C GLY A 63 0.82 -10.69 -1.77
N LYS A 64 1.98 -11.36 -1.83
CA LYS A 64 3.27 -10.72 -2.17
C LYS A 64 3.28 -10.11 -3.57
N GLY A 65 2.63 -10.74 -4.54
CA GLY A 65 2.46 -10.19 -5.88
C GLY A 65 1.60 -8.92 -5.90
N LEU A 66 0.54 -8.88 -5.11
CA LEU A 66 -0.31 -7.69 -4.94
C LEU A 66 0.45 -6.55 -4.24
N GLU A 67 1.26 -6.86 -3.23
CA GLU A 67 2.15 -5.88 -2.58
C GLU A 67 3.11 -5.26 -3.61
N LEU A 68 3.80 -6.08 -4.40
CA LEU A 68 4.73 -5.63 -5.41
C LEU A 68 4.05 -4.78 -6.48
N PHE A 69 2.97 -5.29 -7.07
CA PHE A 69 2.24 -4.61 -8.13
C PHE A 69 1.73 -3.25 -7.67
N SER A 70 1.01 -3.21 -6.55
CA SER A 70 0.44 -1.97 -6.03
C SER A 70 1.51 -0.99 -5.55
N GLY A 71 2.65 -1.50 -5.04
CA GLY A 71 3.81 -0.70 -4.69
C GLY A 71 4.39 0.03 -5.90
N ILE A 72 4.67 -0.69 -6.99
CA ILE A 72 5.17 -0.12 -8.25
C ILE A 72 4.18 0.89 -8.82
N CYS A 73 2.89 0.57 -8.83
CA CYS A 73 1.83 1.49 -9.27
C CYS A 73 1.83 2.79 -8.46
N PHE A 74 2.05 2.72 -7.15
CA PHE A 74 2.13 3.90 -6.29
C PHE A 74 3.37 4.74 -6.60
N VAL A 75 4.54 4.12 -6.78
CA VAL A 75 5.77 4.86 -7.16
C VAL A 75 5.54 5.63 -8.45
N LEU A 76 5.03 4.97 -9.47
CA LEU A 76 4.81 5.56 -10.80
C LEU A 76 3.59 6.49 -10.86
N GLY A 77 2.66 6.38 -9.91
CA GLY A 77 1.35 7.03 -10.00
C GLY A 77 0.53 6.52 -11.18
N PHE A 78 0.56 5.20 -11.40
CA PHE A 78 -0.13 4.50 -12.46
C PHE A 78 -1.27 3.67 -11.89
N LEU A 79 -2.47 3.79 -12.48
CA LEU A 79 -3.69 3.16 -11.98
C LEU A 79 -3.89 3.37 -10.47
N THR A 80 -3.57 4.57 -9.98
CA THR A 80 -3.40 4.87 -8.55
C THR A 80 -4.61 4.47 -7.72
N ARG A 81 -5.84 4.70 -8.21
CA ARG A 81 -7.06 4.33 -7.45
C ARG A 81 -7.27 2.83 -7.38
N ILE A 82 -6.98 2.11 -8.47
CA ILE A 82 -7.08 0.64 -8.51
C ILE A 82 -6.03 0.04 -7.58
N ALA A 83 -4.78 0.49 -7.68
CA ALA A 83 -3.70 0.07 -6.81
C ALA A 83 -3.98 0.38 -5.33
N ALA A 84 -4.60 1.53 -5.03
CA ALA A 84 -5.02 1.90 -3.69
C ALA A 84 -6.09 0.95 -3.14
N LEU A 85 -7.08 0.58 -3.95
CA LEU A 85 -8.12 -0.36 -3.54
C LEU A 85 -7.54 -1.75 -3.28
N ILE A 86 -6.71 -2.26 -4.19
CA ILE A 86 -6.00 -3.54 -4.03
C ILE A 86 -5.20 -3.52 -2.72
N ARG A 87 -4.44 -2.46 -2.49
CA ARG A 87 -3.62 -2.28 -1.29
C ARG A 87 -4.46 -2.25 -0.02
N ALA A 88 -5.55 -1.50 0.00
CA ALA A 88 -6.42 -1.41 1.16
C ALA A 88 -7.00 -2.78 1.52
N ILE A 89 -7.49 -3.53 0.52
CA ILE A 89 -8.04 -4.87 0.72
C ILE A 89 -6.97 -5.84 1.23
N ASP A 90 -5.79 -5.86 0.60
CA ASP A 90 -4.69 -6.74 0.95
C ASP A 90 -4.21 -6.48 2.39
N MET A 91 -3.99 -5.22 2.76
CA MET A 91 -3.55 -4.84 4.10
C MET A 91 -4.61 -5.09 5.17
N LEU A 92 -5.89 -4.90 4.86
CA LEU A 92 -6.98 -5.27 5.78
C LEU A 92 -7.10 -6.79 5.95
N PHE A 93 -6.88 -7.55 4.87
CA PHE A 93 -6.82 -9.00 4.95
C PHE A 93 -5.67 -9.46 5.86
N ILE A 94 -4.48 -8.87 5.70
CA ILE A 94 -3.34 -9.15 6.57
C ILE A 94 -3.68 -8.81 8.02
N CYS A 95 -4.24 -7.64 8.28
CA CYS A 95 -4.59 -7.18 9.62
C CYS A 95 -5.60 -8.11 10.33
N PHE A 96 -6.67 -8.50 9.64
CA PHE A 96 -7.81 -9.17 10.28
C PHE A 96 -7.84 -10.70 10.09
N LYS A 97 -7.12 -11.24 9.10
CA LYS A 97 -7.12 -12.67 8.80
C LYS A 97 -5.79 -13.35 9.09
N ILE A 98 -4.68 -12.67 8.84
CA ILE A 98 -3.33 -13.21 9.12
C ILE A 98 -2.88 -12.74 10.51
N GLY A 99 -3.11 -11.50 10.86
CA GLY A 99 -2.94 -10.96 12.19
C GLY A 99 -4.08 -11.34 13.14
N GLU A 100 -4.05 -10.76 14.33
CA GLU A 100 -5.06 -10.99 15.37
C GLU A 100 -6.24 -10.00 15.29
N GLY A 101 -6.24 -9.08 14.31
CA GLY A 101 -7.23 -8.01 14.18
C GLY A 101 -7.06 -6.88 15.20
N ARG A 102 -5.92 -6.85 15.89
CA ARG A 102 -5.61 -5.81 16.87
C ARG A 102 -4.99 -4.59 16.19
N PHE A 103 -5.77 -3.95 15.32
CA PHE A 103 -5.37 -2.77 14.53
C PHE A 103 -4.82 -1.61 15.37
N TYR A 104 -5.16 -1.53 16.64
CA TYR A 104 -4.70 -0.52 17.59
C TYR A 104 -3.39 -0.90 18.31
N TYR A 105 -2.84 -2.10 18.09
CA TYR A 105 -1.65 -2.60 18.77
C TYR A 105 -0.72 -3.39 17.82
N GLN A 106 -0.87 -4.71 17.72
CA GLN A 106 0.08 -5.56 16.96
C GLN A 106 -0.05 -5.40 15.45
N ASP A 107 -1.30 -5.24 14.95
CA ASP A 107 -1.61 -5.16 13.53
C ASP A 107 -1.75 -3.72 13.04
N GLN A 108 -1.18 -2.77 13.80
CA GLN A 108 -1.23 -1.35 13.48
C GLN A 108 -0.55 -1.03 12.14
N HIS A 109 0.54 -1.71 11.83
CA HIS A 109 1.30 -1.48 10.61
C HIS A 109 0.49 -1.73 9.33
N PRO A 110 -0.09 -2.92 9.08
CA PRO A 110 -0.92 -3.14 7.91
C PRO A 110 -2.17 -2.25 7.92
N PHE A 111 -2.77 -2.00 9.08
CA PHE A 111 -3.92 -1.10 9.17
C PHE A 111 -3.59 0.32 8.72
N LEU A 112 -2.47 0.89 9.14
CA LEU A 112 -2.03 2.23 8.72
C LEU A 112 -1.77 2.29 7.20
N PHE A 113 -1.17 1.25 6.61
CA PHE A 113 -1.01 1.19 5.16
C PHE A 113 -2.34 1.13 4.41
N ALA A 114 -3.34 0.43 4.96
CA ALA A 114 -4.69 0.45 4.39
C ALA A 114 -5.31 1.86 4.44
N MET A 115 -5.16 2.57 5.56
CA MET A 115 -5.67 3.94 5.69
C MET A 115 -4.97 4.91 4.72
N ILE A 116 -3.64 4.80 4.57
CA ILE A 116 -2.89 5.60 3.59
C ILE A 116 -3.36 5.28 2.17
N ALA A 117 -3.59 4.02 1.85
CA ALA A 117 -4.12 3.62 0.54
C ALA A 117 -5.48 4.25 0.27
N LEU A 118 -6.38 4.28 1.26
CA LEU A 118 -7.69 4.92 1.12
C LEU A 118 -7.58 6.44 0.87
N VAL A 119 -6.59 7.11 1.46
CA VAL A 119 -6.33 8.53 1.12
C VAL A 119 -6.10 8.68 -0.38
N PHE A 120 -5.29 7.80 -1.01
CA PHE A 120 -5.03 7.87 -2.45
C PHE A 120 -6.19 7.37 -3.31
N PHE A 121 -7.03 6.51 -2.79
CA PHE A 121 -8.28 6.15 -3.46
C PHE A 121 -9.19 7.37 -3.63
N PHE A 122 -9.33 8.19 -2.58
CA PHE A 122 -10.19 9.38 -2.60
C PHE A 122 -9.54 10.57 -3.32
N THR A 123 -8.27 10.86 -3.05
CA THR A 123 -7.57 12.02 -3.63
C THR A 123 -7.07 11.77 -5.05
N GLY A 124 -6.88 10.50 -5.43
CA GLY A 124 -6.23 10.12 -6.68
C GLY A 124 -4.70 10.35 -6.65
N PRO A 125 -4.04 10.32 -7.83
CA PRO A 125 -2.58 10.33 -7.93
C PRO A 125 -1.92 11.66 -7.60
N VAL A 126 -2.65 12.75 -7.60
CA VAL A 126 -2.30 14.15 -7.27
C VAL A 126 -1.27 14.75 -8.23
N LYS A 127 0.02 14.49 -8.05
CA LYS A 127 1.13 15.06 -8.85
C LYS A 127 2.20 14.00 -9.11
N TRP A 128 3.07 14.26 -10.10
CA TRP A 128 4.15 13.35 -10.52
C TRP A 128 3.63 11.92 -10.77
N CYS A 129 2.70 11.78 -11.69
CA CYS A 129 2.00 10.53 -11.94
C CYS A 129 1.76 10.28 -13.42
N LEU A 130 1.82 9.02 -13.81
CA LEU A 130 1.52 8.57 -15.16
C LEU A 130 0.03 8.68 -15.48
N ASP A 131 -0.85 8.54 -14.48
CA ASP A 131 -2.30 8.65 -14.68
C ASP A 131 -2.70 9.98 -15.34
N LYS A 132 -2.05 11.08 -14.96
CA LYS A 132 -2.30 12.39 -15.60
C LYS A 132 -1.83 12.44 -17.04
N VAL A 133 -0.68 11.84 -17.32
CA VAL A 133 -0.12 11.83 -18.67
C VAL A 133 -0.98 10.97 -19.62
N LEU A 134 -1.52 9.87 -19.11
CA LEU A 134 -2.21 8.87 -19.92
C LEU A 134 -3.73 9.12 -20.02
N PHE A 135 -4.34 9.61 -18.95
CA PHE A 135 -5.81 9.66 -18.83
C PHE A 135 -6.38 11.07 -18.70
N GLU A 136 -5.57 12.09 -18.37
CA GLU A 136 -6.02 13.47 -18.36
C GLU A 136 -6.06 13.96 -19.82
N LYS A 137 -7.25 13.93 -20.44
CA LYS A 137 -7.45 14.53 -21.77
C LYS A 137 -7.14 16.03 -21.68
N ARG A 138 -6.26 16.50 -22.54
CA ARG A 138 -6.01 17.92 -22.79
C ARG A 138 -7.25 18.60 -23.33
#